data_fca8b8b2eaa3fa28be9feb6557eac2d5
#
_entry.id   fca8b8b2eaa3fa28be9feb6557eac2d5
#
_cell.length_a   1.000
_cell.length_b   1.000
_cell.length_c   1.000
_cell.angle_alpha   90.00
_cell.angle_beta   90.00
_cell.angle_gamma   90.00
#
_symmetry.space_group_name_H-M   'P 1'
#
loop_
_entity.id
_entity.type
_entity.pdbx_description
1 polymer ?
#
loop_
_entity_poly.entity_id
_entity_poly.type
_entity_poly.pdbx_seq_one_letter_code
_entity_poly.pdbx_strand_id
1 'polypeptide(L)'
;DGRIFLTGKVDNPEEKLQLTKLAWETKGARSVKNDIKIKEGFSFKLSAKDLLITSQLRTAMIFNKKIKATNYQIDTYKKKIFIYGISFTIDEKKEILKEAKEILGVKDIVTSIILVEDLRIQKD
;
A
#
# COMPACT_ATOMS: atom_id res chain seq x y z
N ASP A 1 7.90 8.55 17.08
CA ASP A 1 8.30 7.19 16.69
C ASP A 1 7.90 6.85 15.24
N GLY A 2 7.30 7.76 14.51
CA GLY A 2 6.96 7.58 13.11
C GLY A 2 5.62 6.91 12.85
N ARG A 3 4.78 6.72 13.86
CA ARG A 3 3.43 6.20 13.66
C ARG A 3 2.49 7.34 13.32
N ILE A 4 1.71 7.15 12.26
CA ILE A 4 0.75 8.14 11.80
C ILE A 4 -0.65 7.55 11.90
N PHE A 5 -1.57 8.33 12.48
CA PHE A 5 -2.98 7.97 12.57
C PHE A 5 -3.79 8.93 11.71
N LEU A 6 -4.57 8.38 10.78
CA LEU A 6 -5.45 9.17 9.93
C LEU A 6 -6.89 8.94 10.36
N THR A 7 -7.62 10.03 10.59
CA THR A 7 -9.04 9.98 10.96
C THR A 7 -9.80 11.02 10.14
N GLY A 8 -11.12 10.91 10.14
CA GLY A 8 -11.97 11.86 9.45
C GLY A 8 -12.85 11.21 8.40
N LYS A 9 -13.44 12.04 7.53
CA LYS A 9 -14.31 11.58 6.46
C LYS A 9 -13.85 12.14 5.12
N VAL A 10 -13.94 11.32 4.09
CA VAL A 10 -13.68 11.72 2.70
C VAL A 10 -14.89 11.36 1.83
N ASP A 11 -14.95 11.93 0.65
CA ASP A 11 -16.10 11.74 -0.23
C ASP A 11 -16.08 10.39 -0.95
N ASN A 12 -14.90 9.86 -1.22
CA ASN A 12 -14.78 8.63 -2.01
C ASN A 12 -13.52 7.82 -1.61
N PRO A 13 -13.45 6.54 -2.01
CA PRO A 13 -12.31 5.68 -1.67
C PRO A 13 -10.99 6.14 -2.24
N GLU A 14 -11.01 6.78 -3.40
CA GLU A 14 -9.78 7.25 -4.04
C GLU A 14 -9.09 8.31 -3.19
N GLU A 15 -9.87 9.23 -2.59
CA GLU A 15 -9.32 10.23 -1.67
C GLU A 15 -8.68 9.56 -0.45
N LYS A 16 -9.33 8.52 0.08
CA LYS A 16 -8.78 7.78 1.21
C LYS A 16 -7.43 7.15 0.85
N LEU A 17 -7.33 6.56 -0.33
CA LEU A 17 -6.09 5.95 -0.80
C LEU A 17 -4.99 6.98 -1.03
N GLN A 18 -5.34 8.15 -1.56
CA GLN A 18 -4.38 9.24 -1.76
C GLN A 18 -3.84 9.75 -0.43
N LEU A 19 -4.70 9.90 0.57
CA LEU A 19 -4.27 10.33 1.91
C LEU A 19 -3.36 9.30 2.56
N THR A 20 -3.66 8.01 2.39
CA THR A 20 -2.81 6.94 2.88
C THR A 20 -1.41 7.02 2.23
N LYS A 21 -1.38 7.24 0.93
CA LYS A 21 -0.13 7.39 0.19
C LYS A 21 0.68 8.57 0.71
N LEU A 22 0.05 9.72 0.87
CA LEU A 22 0.72 10.92 1.39
C LEU A 22 1.27 10.69 2.80
N ALA A 23 0.53 9.98 3.64
CA ALA A 23 0.99 9.66 4.99
C ALA A 23 2.25 8.80 4.95
N TRP A 24 2.29 7.79 4.09
CA TRP A 24 3.45 6.93 3.94
C TRP A 24 4.67 7.68 3.37
N GLU A 25 4.42 8.72 2.57
CA GLU A 25 5.49 9.54 1.99
C GLU A 25 6.02 10.59 2.96
N THR A 26 5.38 10.75 4.11
CA THR A 26 5.81 11.71 5.11
C THR A 26 7.16 11.30 5.69
N LYS A 27 8.09 12.25 5.77
CA LYS A 27 9.43 12.00 6.30
C LYS A 27 9.34 11.41 7.71
N GLY A 28 10.01 10.28 7.92
CA GLY A 28 10.03 9.61 9.21
C GLY A 28 8.87 8.67 9.48
N ALA A 29 7.91 8.54 8.54
CA ALA A 29 6.79 7.62 8.72
C ALA A 29 7.26 6.18 8.74
N ARG A 30 6.83 5.42 9.74
CA ARG A 30 7.16 3.99 9.89
C ARG A 30 5.94 3.11 9.83
N SER A 31 4.77 3.65 10.18
CA SER A 31 3.51 2.94 10.06
C SER A 31 2.38 3.95 9.91
N VAL A 32 1.32 3.50 9.25
CA VAL A 32 0.12 4.34 9.06
C VAL A 32 -1.10 3.51 9.43
N LYS A 33 -1.87 4.01 10.39
CA LYS A 33 -3.18 3.44 10.70
C LYS A 33 -4.24 4.35 10.11
N ASN A 34 -5.03 3.82 9.21
CA ASN A 34 -6.01 4.59 8.45
C ASN A 34 -7.43 4.26 8.91
N ASP A 35 -8.00 5.14 9.74
CA ASP A 35 -9.38 5.04 10.21
C ASP A 35 -10.30 6.05 9.50
N ILE A 36 -9.90 6.53 8.35
CA ILE A 36 -10.71 7.45 7.54
C ILE A 36 -11.97 6.73 7.07
N LYS A 37 -13.12 7.39 7.26
CA LYS A 37 -14.42 6.87 6.82
C LYS A 37 -14.82 7.51 5.51
N ILE A 38 -15.54 6.77 4.69
CA ILE A 38 -16.09 7.28 3.44
C ILE A 38 -17.49 7.81 3.73
N LYS A 39 -17.83 8.95 3.13
CA LYS A 39 -19.09 9.64 3.33
C LYS A 39 -20.28 8.71 3.11
N GLU A 40 -21.30 8.85 3.96
CA GLU A 40 -22.55 8.10 3.81
C GLU A 40 -23.19 8.35 2.46
N GLY A 41 -23.80 7.30 1.92
CA GLY A 41 -24.42 7.34 0.60
C GLY A 41 -23.49 6.93 -0.53
N PHE A 42 -22.19 6.86 -0.29
CA PHE A 42 -21.27 6.31 -1.29
C PHE A 42 -21.23 4.79 -1.15
N SER A 43 -21.78 4.10 -2.15
CA SER A 43 -21.75 2.65 -2.17
C SER A 43 -20.39 2.16 -2.65
N PHE A 44 -19.46 1.98 -1.71
CA PHE A 44 -18.17 1.37 -2.04
C PHE A 44 -18.30 -0.14 -1.97
N LYS A 45 -18.54 -0.73 -3.14
CA LYS A 45 -18.40 -2.18 -3.26
C LYS A 45 -17.03 -2.44 -3.84
N LEU A 46 -16.13 -2.99 -3.02
CA LEU A 46 -14.94 -3.59 -3.58
C LEU A 46 -15.41 -4.65 -4.56
N SER A 47 -15.03 -4.51 -5.83
CA SER A 47 -15.41 -5.50 -6.81
C SER A 47 -14.76 -6.83 -6.44
N ALA A 48 -15.41 -7.94 -6.80
CA ALA A 48 -14.84 -9.26 -6.59
C ALA A 48 -13.46 -9.36 -7.26
N LYS A 49 -13.29 -8.68 -8.39
CA LYS A 49 -12.02 -8.65 -9.10
C LYS A 49 -10.93 -7.95 -8.31
N ASP A 50 -11.26 -6.82 -7.67
CA ASP A 50 -10.29 -6.09 -6.85
C ASP A 50 -9.87 -6.91 -5.63
N LEU A 51 -10.80 -7.58 -4.98
CA LEU A 51 -10.50 -8.46 -3.85
C LEU A 51 -9.62 -9.62 -4.28
N LEU A 52 -9.89 -10.19 -5.45
CA LEU A 52 -9.08 -11.28 -6.00
C LEU A 52 -7.64 -10.83 -6.27
N ILE A 53 -7.47 -9.65 -6.86
CA ILE A 53 -6.16 -9.09 -7.14
C ILE A 53 -5.37 -8.92 -5.83
N THR A 54 -5.98 -8.30 -4.82
CA THR A 54 -5.33 -8.13 -3.51
C THR A 54 -4.92 -9.46 -2.90
N SER A 55 -5.82 -10.45 -2.91
CA SER A 55 -5.55 -11.77 -2.34
C SER A 55 -4.41 -12.48 -3.07
N GLN A 56 -4.42 -12.43 -4.40
CA GLN A 56 -3.39 -13.08 -5.20
C GLN A 56 -2.01 -12.46 -4.94
N LEU A 57 -1.95 -11.13 -4.88
CA LEU A 57 -0.68 -10.46 -4.60
C LEU A 57 -0.19 -10.75 -3.20
N ARG A 58 -1.09 -10.69 -2.21
CA ARG A 58 -0.72 -10.97 -0.83
C ARG A 58 -0.18 -12.39 -0.69
N THR A 59 -0.84 -13.37 -1.32
CA THR A 59 -0.40 -14.76 -1.32
C THR A 59 0.98 -14.90 -1.96
N ALA A 60 1.18 -14.27 -3.13
CA ALA A 60 2.46 -14.31 -3.82
C ALA A 60 3.57 -13.73 -2.96
N MET A 61 3.30 -12.62 -2.26
CA MET A 61 4.29 -11.99 -1.39
C MET A 61 4.63 -12.87 -0.19
N ILE A 62 3.64 -13.53 0.40
CA ILE A 62 3.88 -14.42 1.54
C ILE A 62 4.76 -15.60 1.14
N PHE A 63 4.56 -16.16 -0.05
CA PHE A 63 5.36 -17.28 -0.54
C PHE A 63 6.73 -16.88 -1.09
N ASN A 64 6.94 -15.60 -1.38
CA ASN A 64 8.22 -15.13 -1.87
C ASN A 64 9.15 -14.86 -0.69
N LYS A 65 10.16 -15.70 -0.53
CA LYS A 65 11.08 -15.64 0.61
C LYS A 65 11.91 -14.35 0.66
N LYS A 66 11.99 -13.63 -0.44
CA LYS A 66 12.71 -12.35 -0.51
C LYS A 66 11.89 -11.18 -0.01
N ILE A 67 10.59 -11.40 0.25
CA ILE A 67 9.67 -10.34 0.67
C ILE A 67 9.18 -10.60 2.09
N LYS A 68 9.33 -9.61 2.96
CA LYS A 68 8.74 -9.65 4.28
C LYS A 68 7.35 -9.01 4.20
N ALA A 69 6.35 -9.84 3.89
CA ALA A 69 5.00 -9.38 3.55
C ALA A 69 4.35 -8.52 4.62
N THR A 70 4.68 -8.75 5.90
CA THR A 70 4.10 -7.99 7.01
C THR A 70 4.51 -6.52 7.05
N ASN A 71 5.53 -6.12 6.28
CA ASN A 71 5.97 -4.73 6.23
C ASN A 71 5.18 -3.89 5.24
N TYR A 72 4.19 -4.48 4.57
CA TYR A 72 3.48 -3.81 3.48
C TYR A 72 1.98 -3.85 3.65
N GLN A 73 1.34 -2.79 3.20
CA GLN A 73 -0.11 -2.68 3.08
C GLN A 73 -0.46 -2.69 1.60
N ILE A 74 -1.45 -3.49 1.22
CA ILE A 74 -1.90 -3.62 -0.16
C ILE A 74 -3.38 -3.34 -0.24
N ASP A 75 -3.76 -2.46 -1.15
CA ASP A 75 -5.16 -2.19 -1.46
C ASP A 75 -5.32 -2.20 -2.97
N THR A 76 -6.48 -2.63 -3.44
CA THR A 76 -6.81 -2.60 -4.87
C THR A 76 -8.13 -1.87 -5.06
N TYR A 77 -8.16 -0.91 -5.98
CA TYR A 77 -9.35 -0.17 -6.31
C TYR A 77 -9.40 0.09 -7.81
N LYS A 78 -10.50 -0.31 -8.43
CA LYS A 78 -10.69 -0.20 -9.90
C LYS A 78 -9.52 -0.80 -10.67
N LYS A 79 -9.03 -1.95 -10.21
CA LYS A 79 -7.93 -2.73 -10.80
C LYS A 79 -6.58 -2.03 -10.73
N LYS A 80 -6.45 -0.99 -9.90
CA LYS A 80 -5.17 -0.35 -9.57
C LYS A 80 -4.71 -0.87 -8.23
N ILE A 81 -3.49 -1.35 -8.16
CA ILE A 81 -2.89 -1.82 -6.91
C ILE A 81 -2.16 -0.67 -6.24
N PHE A 82 -2.39 -0.51 -4.94
CA PHE A 82 -1.69 0.47 -4.11
C PHE A 82 -0.86 -0.30 -3.09
N ILE A 83 0.46 -0.11 -3.11
CA ILE A 83 1.38 -0.80 -2.22
C ILE A 83 2.14 0.22 -1.39
N TYR A 84 2.01 0.12 -0.07
CA TYR A 84 2.69 1.02 0.87
C TYR A 84 3.50 0.21 1.85
N GLY A 85 4.61 0.75 2.30
CA GLY A 85 5.36 0.08 3.33
C GLY A 85 6.83 0.45 3.38
N ILE A 86 7.59 -0.40 4.07
CA ILE A 86 9.01 -0.20 4.29
C ILE A 86 9.76 -1.42 3.78
N SER A 87 10.70 -1.20 2.88
CA SER A 87 11.55 -2.25 2.34
C SER A 87 12.96 -2.13 2.91
N PHE A 88 13.56 -3.26 3.25
CA PHE A 88 14.94 -3.26 3.75
C PHE A 88 15.96 -3.10 2.64
N THR A 89 15.65 -3.52 1.42
CA THR A 89 16.59 -3.48 0.30
C THR A 89 15.87 -3.08 -0.98
N ILE A 90 16.66 -2.60 -1.94
CA ILE A 90 16.16 -2.32 -3.30
C ILE A 90 15.69 -3.61 -3.97
N ASP A 91 16.40 -4.72 -3.73
CA ASP A 91 16.03 -6.01 -4.29
C ASP A 91 14.65 -6.46 -3.84
N GLU A 92 14.32 -6.28 -2.55
CA GLU A 92 13.00 -6.61 -2.03
C GLU A 92 11.92 -5.77 -2.72
N LYS A 93 12.17 -4.47 -2.88
CA LYS A 93 11.25 -3.58 -3.58
C LYS A 93 11.00 -4.05 -5.01
N LYS A 94 12.06 -4.45 -5.71
CA LYS A 94 11.96 -4.97 -7.08
C LYS A 94 11.15 -6.27 -7.14
N GLU A 95 11.33 -7.15 -6.15
CA GLU A 95 10.56 -8.40 -6.07
C GLU A 95 9.07 -8.14 -5.90
N ILE A 96 8.71 -7.16 -5.07
CA ILE A 96 7.31 -6.78 -4.87
C ILE A 96 6.69 -6.29 -6.18
N LEU A 97 7.38 -5.43 -6.91
CA LEU A 97 6.90 -4.91 -8.18
C LEU A 97 6.76 -6.03 -9.21
N LYS A 98 7.69 -6.97 -9.22
CA LYS A 98 7.63 -8.12 -10.10
C LYS A 98 6.38 -8.97 -9.83
N GLU A 99 6.12 -9.28 -8.56
CA GLU A 99 4.93 -10.04 -8.19
C GLU A 99 3.65 -9.31 -8.58
N ALA A 100 3.60 -8.00 -8.36
CA ALA A 100 2.42 -7.20 -8.72
C ALA A 100 2.17 -7.19 -10.22
N LYS A 101 3.21 -7.10 -11.03
CA LYS A 101 3.08 -7.08 -12.49
C LYS A 101 2.60 -8.41 -13.06
N GLU A 102 2.80 -9.50 -12.36
CA GLU A 102 2.37 -10.83 -12.80
C GLU A 102 0.89 -11.12 -12.53
N ILE A 103 0.21 -10.27 -11.76
CA ILE A 103 -1.20 -10.46 -11.47
C ILE A 103 -2.05 -10.05 -12.67
N LEU A 104 -2.91 -10.96 -13.12
CA LEU A 104 -3.78 -10.70 -14.26
C LEU A 104 -4.85 -9.66 -13.96
N GLY A 105 -5.11 -8.80 -14.92
CA GLY A 105 -6.17 -7.81 -14.83
C GLY A 105 -5.79 -6.51 -14.14
N VAL A 106 -4.55 -6.36 -13.71
CA VAL A 106 -4.07 -5.12 -13.10
C VAL A 106 -3.89 -4.04 -14.17
N LYS A 107 -4.48 -2.87 -13.92
CA LYS A 107 -4.37 -1.72 -14.83
C LYS A 107 -3.19 -0.82 -14.48
N ASP A 108 -2.88 -0.68 -13.20
CA ASP A 108 -1.81 0.20 -12.75
C ASP A 108 -1.32 -0.22 -11.38
N ILE A 109 -0.11 0.18 -11.05
CA ILE A 109 0.52 -0.10 -9.76
C ILE A 109 1.05 1.23 -9.22
N VAL A 110 0.55 1.62 -8.04
CA VAL A 110 0.98 2.83 -7.34
C VAL A 110 1.70 2.41 -6.08
N THR A 111 2.91 2.89 -5.89
CA THR A 111 3.70 2.50 -4.73
C THR A 111 4.17 3.68 -3.93
N SER A 112 4.27 3.49 -2.62
CA SER A 112 5.02 4.36 -1.71
C SER A 112 5.78 3.46 -0.76
N ILE A 113 6.90 2.94 -1.25
CA ILE A 113 7.76 2.03 -0.51
C ILE A 113 9.03 2.78 -0.12
N ILE A 114 9.23 2.91 1.19
CA ILE A 114 10.37 3.64 1.75
C ILE A 114 11.48 2.64 2.04
N LEU A 115 12.68 2.94 1.55
CA LEU A 115 13.84 2.10 1.84
C LEU A 115 14.39 2.42 3.23
N VAL A 116 14.81 1.41 3.97
CA VAL A 116 15.39 1.60 5.30
C VAL A 116 16.60 2.54 5.25
N GLU A 117 17.40 2.45 4.21
CA GLU A 117 18.56 3.32 4.04
C GLU A 117 18.16 4.79 3.98
N ASP A 118 17.06 5.10 3.28
CA ASP A 118 16.55 6.47 3.21
C ASP A 118 16.09 6.98 4.57
N LEU A 119 15.54 6.09 5.41
CA LEU A 119 15.16 6.46 6.77
C LEU A 119 16.37 6.81 7.63
N ARG A 120 17.49 6.12 7.44
CA ARG A 120 18.74 6.44 8.15
C ARG A 120 19.24 7.81 7.77
N ILE A 121 19.21 8.14 6.49
CA ILE A 121 19.61 9.46 6.00
C ILE A 121 18.72 10.54 6.60
N GLN A 122 17.42 10.27 6.72
CA GLN A 122 16.46 11.21 7.28
C GLN A 122 16.67 11.50 8.77
N LYS A 123 17.29 10.58 9.50
CA LYS A 123 17.55 10.76 10.93
C LYS A 123 18.73 11.67 11.21
N ASP A 124 19.63 11.77 10.29
CA ASP A 124 20.82 12.59 10.40
C ASP A 124 20.57 13.99 9.84
#